data_9836886715b5cb1a7eb6670f74d60f56
#
_entry.id   9836886715b5cb1a7eb6670f74d60f56
#
_cell.length_a   1.000
_cell.length_b   1.000
_cell.length_c   1.000
_cell.angle_alpha   90.00
_cell.angle_beta   90.00
_cell.angle_gamma   90.00
#
_symmetry.space_group_name_H-M   'P 1'
#
loop_
_entity.id
_entity.type
_entity.pdbx_description
1 polymer ?
#
loop_
_entity_poly.entity_id
_entity_poly.type
_entity_poly.pdbx_seq_one_letter_code
_entity_poly.pdbx_strand_id
1 'polypeptide(L)'
;MENCKKNIRPYLGSQRQLGGARRFVLDDDRGRGMRVIEVNNGSGLVFNVYPDRGMDLGEVFFNGKQLAWLTGSAPAAPAFYNECGSEWLRSWGGGLLTGCGFINVGPGENGEGLHGRISHIPAGEVNTSTDFTDGKLEITVSGKVSHAKVFCENLLLTRKISAVYGKNSIVIEDKIENCGCNPSPFMTLNHMNFGWPLVDENCRLEAPEHKVAPRNDRAAEGLDKWNIMEVPQYGFAEQVYFHSEQPCDENGMAGIAIVNQPAGLKVTVLRRVAELPYIIEWKQMGCGNYVLGIEPSNCYPVGKDAFEKMGLLKTIQPGEIINTKIEAIFETI
;
A
#
# COMPACT_ATOMS: atom_id res chain seq x y z
N MET A 1 9.75 -12.48 24.51
CA MET A 1 8.27 -12.36 24.50
C MET A 1 7.60 -12.55 25.87
N GLU A 2 8.26 -12.19 26.97
CA GLU A 2 7.72 -12.38 28.34
C GLU A 2 7.20 -11.11 29.04
N ASN A 3 7.24 -9.95 28.39
CA ASN A 3 6.90 -8.67 29.01
C ASN A 3 5.41 -8.26 28.95
N CYS A 4 4.52 -9.05 28.35
CA CYS A 4 3.09 -8.72 28.24
C CYS A 4 2.27 -8.97 29.53
N LYS A 5 2.84 -9.51 30.60
CA LYS A 5 2.11 -9.80 31.85
C LYS A 5 2.29 -8.76 32.95
N LYS A 6 3.20 -7.81 32.78
CA LYS A 6 3.43 -6.77 33.80
C LYS A 6 2.42 -5.63 33.63
N ASN A 7 1.69 -5.28 34.69
CA ASN A 7 0.92 -4.05 34.68
C ASN A 7 1.87 -2.85 34.59
N ILE A 8 1.96 -2.23 33.41
CA ILE A 8 2.87 -1.10 33.16
C ILE A 8 2.27 0.26 33.54
N ARG A 9 0.95 0.33 33.80
CA ARG A 9 0.27 1.59 34.16
C ARG A 9 0.94 2.39 35.29
N PRO A 10 1.43 1.76 36.37
CA PRO A 10 2.09 2.50 37.47
C PRO A 10 3.38 3.23 37.06
N TYR A 11 3.97 2.89 35.89
CA TYR A 11 5.21 3.51 35.41
C TYR A 11 4.96 4.64 34.41
N LEU A 12 3.69 4.89 34.03
CA LEU A 12 3.35 5.82 32.97
C LEU A 12 2.73 7.10 33.53
N GLY A 13 3.34 8.23 33.24
CA GLY A 13 2.71 9.54 33.43
C GLY A 13 1.68 9.83 32.32
N SER A 14 1.87 9.23 31.14
CA SER A 14 0.96 9.33 30.00
C SER A 14 1.05 8.06 29.14
N GLN A 15 -0.08 7.61 28.58
CA GLN A 15 -0.11 6.53 27.60
C GLN A 15 0.72 6.83 26.34
N ARG A 16 0.93 8.12 26.02
CA ARG A 16 1.80 8.58 24.92
C ARG A 16 3.27 8.12 25.06
N GLN A 17 3.69 7.71 26.25
CA GLN A 17 5.02 7.12 26.46
C GLN A 17 5.14 5.72 25.80
N LEU A 18 4.02 5.04 25.56
CA LEU A 18 3.99 3.74 24.89
C LEU A 18 3.92 3.85 23.36
N GLY A 19 3.29 4.90 22.88
CA GLY A 19 3.02 5.10 21.46
C GLY A 19 1.80 5.98 21.25
N GLY A 20 1.35 6.11 20.02
CA GLY A 20 0.18 6.91 19.66
C GLY A 20 0.27 7.52 18.28
N ALA A 21 -0.69 8.37 17.96
CA ALA A 21 -0.73 9.11 16.71
C ALA A 21 -0.47 10.59 16.96
N ARG A 22 0.31 11.23 16.09
CA ARG A 22 0.56 12.67 16.08
C ARG A 22 0.14 13.27 14.75
N ARG A 23 -0.57 14.39 14.77
CA ARG A 23 -0.98 15.12 13.56
C ARG A 23 -0.08 16.34 13.38
N PHE A 24 0.37 16.56 12.15
CA PHE A 24 1.08 17.76 11.74
C PHE A 24 0.82 18.07 10.26
N VAL A 25 1.38 19.15 9.77
CA VAL A 25 1.26 19.62 8.40
C VAL A 25 2.66 19.84 7.87
N LEU A 26 2.92 19.42 6.63
CA LEU A 26 4.17 19.72 5.94
C LEU A 26 4.23 21.21 5.62
N ASP A 27 5.36 21.86 5.91
CA ASP A 27 5.51 23.32 5.78
C ASP A 27 6.30 23.75 4.55
N ASP A 28 6.87 22.81 3.80
CA ASP A 28 7.78 23.12 2.70
C ASP A 28 7.53 22.27 1.44
N ASP A 29 8.17 22.67 0.34
CA ASP A 29 8.15 22.04 -0.98
C ASP A 29 6.72 21.77 -1.50
N ARG A 30 6.55 20.82 -2.40
CA ARG A 30 5.25 20.43 -2.97
C ARG A 30 4.32 19.75 -1.97
N GLY A 31 4.86 19.28 -0.87
CA GLY A 31 4.08 18.76 0.26
C GLY A 31 3.43 19.83 1.13
N ARG A 32 3.76 21.10 0.94
CA ARG A 32 3.29 22.19 1.80
C ARG A 32 1.76 22.18 1.94
N GLY A 33 1.31 22.22 3.18
CA GLY A 33 -0.10 22.20 3.55
C GLY A 33 -0.71 20.80 3.66
N MET A 34 -0.01 19.73 3.26
CA MET A 34 -0.50 18.36 3.42
C MET A 34 -0.56 17.96 4.90
N ARG A 35 -1.68 17.37 5.27
CA ARG A 35 -1.84 16.74 6.59
C ARG A 35 -1.06 15.42 6.64
N VAL A 36 -0.39 15.20 7.76
CA VAL A 36 0.32 13.96 8.07
C VAL A 36 -0.14 13.46 9.43
N ILE A 37 -0.33 12.16 9.55
CA ILE A 37 -0.56 11.48 10.81
C ILE A 37 0.56 10.46 10.99
N GLU A 38 1.52 10.79 11.85
CA GLU A 38 2.55 9.84 12.26
C GLU A 38 1.98 8.89 13.30
N VAL A 39 2.13 7.61 13.08
CA VAL A 39 1.79 6.54 14.03
C VAL A 39 3.07 5.91 14.52
N ASN A 40 3.25 5.89 15.85
CA ASN A 40 4.33 5.18 16.52
C ASN A 40 3.71 4.07 17.39
N ASN A 41 3.97 2.81 17.06
CA ASN A 41 3.42 1.68 17.81
C ASN A 41 4.15 1.39 19.12
N GLY A 42 5.23 2.13 19.43
CA GLY A 42 6.04 2.00 20.65
C GLY A 42 6.89 0.72 20.72
N SER A 43 6.93 -0.08 19.66
CA SER A 43 7.69 -1.34 19.62
C SER A 43 8.60 -1.48 18.39
N GLY A 44 8.98 -0.35 17.80
CA GLY A 44 9.95 -0.29 16.70
C GLY A 44 9.36 0.13 15.37
N LEU A 45 8.04 0.18 15.21
CA LEU A 45 7.37 0.54 13.97
C LEU A 45 6.82 1.98 14.06
N VAL A 46 7.26 2.84 13.13
CA VAL A 46 6.77 4.21 12.96
C VAL A 46 6.42 4.41 11.50
N PHE A 47 5.24 4.98 11.22
CA PHE A 47 4.82 5.24 9.84
C PHE A 47 3.94 6.48 9.72
N ASN A 48 3.93 7.06 8.52
CA ASN A 48 3.13 8.22 8.18
C ASN A 48 1.92 7.83 7.34
N VAL A 49 0.74 8.32 7.73
CA VAL A 49 -0.48 8.28 6.93
C VAL A 49 -0.67 9.67 6.32
N TYR A 50 -1.01 9.73 5.03
CA TYR A 50 -1.28 10.96 4.30
C TYR A 50 -2.77 11.13 4.01
N PRO A 51 -3.56 11.78 4.88
CA PRO A 51 -4.99 11.98 4.64
C PRO A 51 -5.29 12.67 3.29
N ASP A 52 -4.43 13.60 2.88
CA ASP A 52 -4.62 14.33 1.62
C ASP A 52 -4.24 13.54 0.37
N ARG A 53 -3.66 12.35 0.57
CA ARG A 53 -3.26 11.42 -0.50
C ARG A 53 -4.07 10.12 -0.40
N GLY A 54 -5.40 10.19 -0.38
CA GLY A 54 -6.25 9.00 -0.35
C GLY A 54 -6.06 8.10 0.87
N MET A 55 -5.53 8.61 1.98
CA MET A 55 -5.10 7.83 3.16
C MET A 55 -3.94 6.87 2.85
N ASP A 56 -3.04 7.23 1.94
CA ASP A 56 -1.83 6.47 1.61
C ASP A 56 -0.86 6.40 2.79
N LEU A 57 0.06 5.44 2.74
CA LEU A 57 1.17 5.31 3.69
C LEU A 57 2.47 5.81 3.07
N GLY A 58 3.08 6.82 3.71
CA GLY A 58 4.36 7.39 3.32
C GLY A 58 5.55 6.59 3.83
N GLU A 59 6.42 7.29 4.57
CA GLU A 59 7.60 6.70 5.20
C GLU A 59 7.19 5.64 6.22
N VAL A 60 7.98 4.57 6.27
CA VAL A 60 7.84 3.52 7.28
C VAL A 60 9.19 3.16 7.84
N PHE A 61 9.37 3.40 9.12
CA PHE A 61 10.59 3.03 9.85
C PHE A 61 10.32 1.79 10.71
N PHE A 62 11.19 0.82 10.58
CA PHE A 62 11.24 -0.33 11.46
C PHE A 62 12.60 -0.42 12.15
N ASN A 63 12.62 -0.32 13.47
CA ASN A 63 13.84 -0.25 14.28
C ASN A 63 14.84 0.81 13.77
N GLY A 64 14.33 1.99 13.39
CA GLY A 64 15.10 3.12 12.89
C GLY A 64 15.56 3.01 11.43
N LYS A 65 15.24 1.94 10.71
CA LYS A 65 15.54 1.76 9.29
C LYS A 65 14.30 2.12 8.44
N GLN A 66 14.47 3.02 7.45
CA GLN A 66 13.44 3.32 6.45
C GLN A 66 13.28 2.11 5.52
N LEU A 67 12.08 1.59 5.36
CA LEU A 67 11.82 0.40 4.53
C LEU A 67 10.96 0.69 3.29
N ALA A 68 10.18 1.79 3.31
CA ALA A 68 9.46 2.23 2.14
C ALA A 68 10.41 2.88 1.12
N TRP A 69 10.18 2.63 -0.16
CA TRP A 69 10.89 3.36 -1.20
C TRP A 69 10.32 4.77 -1.35
N LEU A 70 11.21 5.74 -1.46
CA LEU A 70 10.87 7.15 -1.66
C LEU A 70 11.47 7.64 -2.97
N THR A 71 10.72 8.45 -3.71
CA THR A 71 11.17 9.04 -4.97
C THR A 71 11.82 10.40 -4.75
N GLY A 72 12.60 10.86 -5.74
CA GLY A 72 13.10 12.24 -5.78
C GLY A 72 11.98 13.29 -5.96
N SER A 73 10.74 12.86 -6.21
CA SER A 73 9.59 13.76 -6.36
C SER A 73 9.05 14.30 -5.05
N ALA A 74 9.39 13.68 -3.90
CA ALA A 74 8.85 13.94 -2.56
C ALA A 74 7.29 13.84 -2.50
N PRO A 75 6.69 13.83 -1.33
CA PRO A 75 5.24 13.91 -1.22
C PRO A 75 4.72 15.20 -1.85
N ALA A 76 3.76 15.10 -2.77
CA ALA A 76 3.15 16.24 -3.42
C ALA A 76 1.67 16.37 -3.04
N ALA A 77 1.25 17.59 -2.67
CA ALA A 77 -0.14 17.89 -2.38
C ALA A 77 -1.03 17.61 -3.61
N PRO A 78 -2.30 17.22 -3.43
CA PRO A 78 -3.22 16.93 -4.53
C PRO A 78 -3.33 18.03 -5.58
N ALA A 79 -3.10 19.29 -5.20
CA ALA A 79 -3.11 20.43 -6.11
C ALA A 79 -2.06 20.34 -7.23
N PHE A 80 -1.01 19.54 -7.07
CA PHE A 80 0.01 19.31 -8.09
C PHE A 80 -0.29 18.12 -8.99
N TYR A 81 -1.38 17.41 -8.76
CA TYR A 81 -1.76 16.29 -9.60
C TYR A 81 -2.21 16.74 -10.99
N ASN A 82 -1.69 16.06 -11.99
CA ASN A 82 -2.12 16.15 -13.37
C ASN A 82 -2.43 14.76 -13.90
N GLU A 83 -3.62 14.57 -14.43
CA GLU A 83 -4.07 13.27 -14.92
C GLU A 83 -3.65 12.96 -16.37
N CYS A 84 -2.97 13.90 -17.05
CA CYS A 84 -2.57 13.70 -18.45
C CYS A 84 -1.41 12.69 -18.58
N GLY A 85 -1.65 11.59 -19.29
CA GLY A 85 -0.61 10.62 -19.64
C GLY A 85 0.12 10.07 -18.41
N SER A 86 1.44 10.26 -18.38
CA SER A 86 2.32 9.80 -17.28
C SER A 86 2.61 10.88 -16.22
N GLU A 87 1.92 12.04 -16.25
CA GLU A 87 2.18 13.13 -15.30
C GLU A 87 1.89 12.73 -13.83
N TRP A 88 1.13 11.68 -13.61
CA TRP A 88 0.98 11.04 -12.29
C TRP A 88 2.34 10.78 -11.62
N LEU A 89 3.35 10.36 -12.39
CA LEU A 89 4.72 10.10 -11.90
C LEU A 89 5.40 11.33 -11.31
N ARG A 90 5.02 12.57 -11.72
CA ARG A 90 5.60 13.80 -11.18
C ARG A 90 5.08 14.15 -9.78
N SER A 91 3.94 13.61 -9.40
CA SER A 91 3.32 13.80 -8.08
C SER A 91 3.41 12.56 -7.19
N TRP A 92 4.07 11.51 -7.67
CA TRP A 92 4.26 10.27 -6.91
C TRP A 92 5.52 10.33 -6.06
N GLY A 93 5.34 10.45 -4.76
CA GLY A 93 6.44 10.50 -3.78
C GLY A 93 7.00 9.13 -3.37
N GLY A 94 6.49 8.03 -3.91
CA GLY A 94 6.71 6.69 -3.35
C GLY A 94 5.89 6.50 -2.07
N GLY A 95 6.50 5.93 -1.05
CA GLY A 95 5.85 5.56 0.20
C GLY A 95 5.51 4.07 0.25
N LEU A 96 5.18 3.57 1.45
CA LEU A 96 4.87 2.14 1.62
C LEU A 96 3.63 1.73 0.82
N LEU A 97 2.62 2.58 0.74
CA LEU A 97 1.38 2.31 0.03
C LEU A 97 0.92 3.52 -0.74
N THR A 98 0.73 3.37 -2.05
CA THR A 98 0.01 4.31 -2.90
C THR A 98 -1.24 3.61 -3.43
N GLY A 99 -2.42 4.18 -3.17
CA GLY A 99 -3.68 3.67 -3.71
C GLY A 99 -3.78 3.92 -5.22
N CYS A 100 -4.22 2.93 -6.00
CA CYS A 100 -4.48 3.04 -7.43
C CYS A 100 -5.92 2.62 -7.74
N GLY A 101 -6.57 3.33 -8.65
CA GLY A 101 -7.95 3.09 -9.04
C GLY A 101 -8.82 4.33 -8.79
N PHE A 102 -10.17 4.21 -8.70
CA PHE A 102 -10.97 2.96 -8.74
C PHE A 102 -11.49 2.62 -10.14
N ILE A 103 -11.46 3.56 -11.07
CA ILE A 103 -12.03 3.36 -12.42
C ILE A 103 -10.99 2.79 -13.38
N ASN A 104 -9.71 3.15 -13.22
CA ASN A 104 -8.62 2.69 -14.04
C ASN A 104 -7.39 2.34 -13.20
N VAL A 105 -6.68 1.26 -13.57
CA VAL A 105 -5.35 0.89 -13.03
C VAL A 105 -4.45 0.48 -14.21
N GLY A 106 -3.26 1.08 -14.27
CA GLY A 106 -2.34 0.91 -15.40
C GLY A 106 -2.31 2.14 -16.30
N PRO A 107 -2.02 2.01 -17.60
CA PRO A 107 -1.96 3.13 -18.54
C PRO A 107 -3.21 4.01 -18.49
N GLY A 108 -3.02 5.34 -18.64
CA GLY A 108 -4.14 6.27 -18.70
C GLY A 108 -4.94 6.10 -20.00
N GLU A 109 -6.27 6.12 -19.89
CA GLU A 109 -7.19 6.02 -21.02
C GLU A 109 -8.54 6.66 -20.71
N ASN A 110 -9.23 7.13 -21.74
CA ASN A 110 -10.61 7.65 -21.63
C ASN A 110 -10.78 8.78 -20.58
N GLY A 111 -9.76 9.65 -20.41
CA GLY A 111 -9.78 10.75 -19.45
C GLY A 111 -9.39 10.35 -18.02
N GLU A 112 -8.99 9.12 -17.79
CA GLU A 112 -8.31 8.67 -16.59
C GLU A 112 -6.79 8.66 -16.81
N GLY A 113 -6.04 9.15 -15.83
CA GLY A 113 -4.58 9.12 -15.84
C GLY A 113 -4.01 7.77 -15.51
N LEU A 114 -2.68 7.66 -15.57
CA LEU A 114 -1.93 6.48 -15.12
C LEU A 114 -2.37 6.15 -13.68
N HIS A 115 -2.74 4.88 -13.46
CA HIS A 115 -3.17 4.34 -12.15
C HIS A 115 -4.41 5.01 -11.51
N GLY A 116 -5.17 5.83 -12.25
CA GLY A 116 -6.32 6.54 -11.72
C GLY A 116 -5.96 7.63 -10.71
N ARG A 117 -6.93 8.09 -9.93
CA ARG A 117 -6.76 9.31 -9.10
C ARG A 117 -6.96 9.13 -7.61
N ILE A 118 -7.25 7.92 -7.11
CA ILE A 118 -7.66 7.73 -5.70
C ILE A 118 -6.64 8.30 -4.71
N SER A 119 -5.32 8.15 -4.96
CA SER A 119 -4.26 8.70 -4.12
C SER A 119 -4.08 10.23 -4.22
N HIS A 120 -4.90 10.90 -5.03
CA HIS A 120 -4.88 12.36 -5.18
C HIS A 120 -6.17 13.02 -4.70
N ILE A 121 -7.02 12.27 -3.99
CA ILE A 121 -8.27 12.77 -3.40
C ILE A 121 -8.08 12.90 -1.88
N PRO A 122 -8.22 14.11 -1.32
CA PRO A 122 -8.14 14.31 0.12
C PRO A 122 -9.27 13.58 0.86
N ALA A 123 -8.92 12.93 1.96
CA ALA A 123 -9.89 12.30 2.85
C ALA A 123 -10.61 13.33 3.72
N GLY A 124 -11.91 13.11 3.91
CA GLY A 124 -12.72 13.74 4.93
C GLY A 124 -12.93 12.82 6.14
N GLU A 125 -13.59 13.32 7.18
CA GLU A 125 -13.94 12.59 8.42
C GLU A 125 -12.73 11.83 9.00
N VAL A 126 -11.57 12.46 8.99
CA VAL A 126 -10.31 11.85 9.44
C VAL A 126 -10.26 11.78 10.96
N ASN A 127 -10.20 10.57 11.50
CA ASN A 127 -10.16 10.31 12.94
C ASN A 127 -8.90 9.53 13.34
N THR A 128 -8.47 9.74 14.59
CA THR A 128 -7.42 8.95 15.23
C THR A 128 -7.92 8.51 16.60
N SER A 129 -7.78 7.24 16.95
CA SER A 129 -7.96 6.75 18.32
C SER A 129 -6.70 6.08 18.82
N THR A 130 -6.54 6.07 20.14
CA THR A 130 -5.47 5.36 20.85
C THR A 130 -6.11 4.74 22.08
N ASP A 131 -6.47 3.48 21.96
CA ASP A 131 -7.26 2.78 22.98
C ASP A 131 -6.39 1.77 23.72
N PHE A 132 -6.39 1.87 25.04
CA PHE A 132 -5.68 0.95 25.92
C PHE A 132 -6.69 0.06 26.66
N THR A 133 -6.96 -1.11 26.10
CA THR A 133 -7.92 -2.08 26.64
C THR A 133 -7.22 -3.44 26.85
N ASP A 134 -7.42 -4.04 28.02
CA ASP A 134 -6.89 -5.37 28.39
C ASP A 134 -5.36 -5.52 28.19
N GLY A 135 -4.61 -4.45 28.48
CA GLY A 135 -3.16 -4.44 28.36
C GLY A 135 -2.66 -4.27 26.92
N LYS A 136 -3.55 -4.06 25.95
CA LYS A 136 -3.21 -3.78 24.54
C LYS A 136 -3.44 -2.31 24.25
N LEU A 137 -2.45 -1.66 23.65
CA LEU A 137 -2.57 -0.33 23.06
C LEU A 137 -2.82 -0.50 21.57
N GLU A 138 -4.02 -0.19 21.13
CA GLU A 138 -4.35 -0.12 19.70
C GLU A 138 -4.40 1.33 19.24
N ILE A 139 -3.74 1.62 18.15
CA ILE A 139 -3.72 2.93 17.50
C ILE A 139 -4.44 2.77 16.17
N THR A 140 -5.46 3.58 15.94
CA THR A 140 -6.27 3.54 14.72
C THR A 140 -6.28 4.91 14.04
N VAL A 141 -6.11 4.92 12.74
CA VAL A 141 -6.33 6.07 11.86
C VAL A 141 -7.41 5.69 10.86
N SER A 142 -8.45 6.51 10.71
CA SER A 142 -9.50 6.26 9.73
C SER A 142 -9.89 7.53 9.00
N GLY A 143 -10.44 7.39 7.79
CA GLY A 143 -10.90 8.49 6.98
C GLY A 143 -11.76 8.00 5.81
N LYS A 144 -12.48 8.93 5.17
CA LYS A 144 -13.33 8.66 4.02
C LYS A 144 -12.81 9.42 2.80
N VAL A 145 -12.72 8.75 1.66
CA VAL A 145 -12.30 9.32 0.38
C VAL A 145 -13.44 9.16 -0.62
N SER A 146 -13.98 10.28 -1.10
CA SER A 146 -15.07 10.29 -2.07
C SER A 146 -14.50 10.34 -3.49
N HIS A 147 -14.51 9.21 -4.18
CA HIS A 147 -14.16 9.12 -5.60
C HIS A 147 -15.42 9.25 -6.43
N ALA A 148 -15.75 10.49 -6.77
CA ALA A 148 -17.00 10.83 -7.46
C ALA A 148 -16.78 11.83 -8.59
N LYS A 149 -17.56 11.68 -9.67
CA LYS A 149 -17.61 12.57 -10.79
C LYS A 149 -19.08 12.86 -11.13
N VAL A 150 -19.42 14.13 -11.37
CA VAL A 150 -20.79 14.51 -11.70
C VAL A 150 -21.28 13.76 -12.94
N PHE A 151 -22.45 13.15 -12.84
CA PHE A 151 -23.11 12.27 -13.84
C PHE A 151 -22.38 10.94 -14.13
N CYS A 152 -21.37 10.58 -13.37
CA CYS A 152 -20.58 9.36 -13.56
C CYS A 152 -20.56 8.50 -12.27
N GLU A 153 -19.36 8.03 -11.88
CA GLU A 153 -19.16 7.22 -10.68
C GLU A 153 -19.39 7.99 -9.39
N ASN A 154 -19.75 7.25 -8.34
CA ASN A 154 -19.83 7.77 -6.97
C ASN A 154 -19.45 6.65 -5.99
N LEU A 155 -18.16 6.45 -5.80
CA LEU A 155 -17.57 5.42 -4.94
C LEU A 155 -17.03 6.07 -3.66
N LEU A 156 -17.35 5.49 -2.52
CA LEU A 156 -16.86 5.95 -1.22
C LEU A 156 -15.92 4.90 -0.61
N LEU A 157 -14.65 5.26 -0.47
CA LEU A 157 -13.69 4.51 0.32
C LEU A 157 -13.78 4.96 1.78
N THR A 158 -13.96 4.01 2.69
CA THR A 158 -13.69 4.18 4.13
C THR A 158 -12.50 3.30 4.47
N ARG A 159 -11.35 3.93 4.73
CA ARG A 159 -10.10 3.24 5.10
C ARG A 159 -9.86 3.32 6.59
N LYS A 160 -9.53 2.18 7.19
CA LYS A 160 -9.04 2.06 8.57
C LYS A 160 -7.65 1.46 8.55
N ILE A 161 -6.71 2.15 9.20
CA ILE A 161 -5.33 1.70 9.38
C ILE A 161 -5.09 1.52 10.87
N SER A 162 -4.60 0.35 11.27
CA SER A 162 -4.36 0.06 12.69
C SER A 162 -2.99 -0.54 12.94
N ALA A 163 -2.44 -0.24 14.13
CA ALA A 163 -1.22 -0.82 14.66
C ALA A 163 -1.40 -1.08 16.16
N VAL A 164 -0.75 -2.12 16.67
CA VAL A 164 -0.85 -2.54 18.08
C VAL A 164 0.53 -2.53 18.72
N TYR A 165 0.63 -1.96 19.92
CA TYR A 165 1.84 -2.04 20.74
C TYR A 165 2.30 -3.51 20.92
N GLY A 166 3.59 -3.75 20.71
CA GLY A 166 4.16 -5.09 20.81
C GLY A 166 3.95 -5.97 19.57
N LYS A 167 3.24 -5.46 18.54
CA LYS A 167 3.08 -6.13 17.25
C LYS A 167 3.60 -5.23 16.14
N ASN A 168 4.62 -5.68 15.44
CA ASN A 168 5.19 -4.92 14.34
C ASN A 168 4.43 -5.24 13.04
N SER A 169 3.13 -4.89 13.01
CA SER A 169 2.31 -4.99 11.81
C SER A 169 1.45 -3.73 11.60
N ILE A 170 1.16 -3.44 10.34
CA ILE A 170 0.20 -2.45 9.88
C ILE A 170 -0.96 -3.21 9.24
N VAL A 171 -2.16 -3.03 9.76
CA VAL A 171 -3.38 -3.60 9.18
C VAL A 171 -4.16 -2.50 8.47
N ILE A 172 -4.53 -2.73 7.22
CA ILE A 172 -5.32 -1.84 6.38
C ILE A 172 -6.61 -2.54 6.04
N GLU A 173 -7.73 -1.95 6.42
CA GLU A 173 -9.08 -2.44 6.16
C GLU A 173 -9.82 -1.36 5.38
N ASP A 174 -10.24 -1.70 4.16
CA ASP A 174 -11.00 -0.80 3.29
C ASP A 174 -12.43 -1.32 3.13
N LYS A 175 -13.38 -0.41 3.25
CA LYS A 175 -14.77 -0.57 2.83
C LYS A 175 -15.00 0.34 1.64
N ILE A 176 -15.29 -0.24 0.48
CA ILE A 176 -15.61 0.50 -0.74
C ILE A 176 -17.09 0.30 -1.04
N GLU A 177 -17.83 1.41 -1.14
CA GLU A 177 -19.28 1.41 -1.37
C GLU A 177 -19.63 2.17 -2.65
N ASN A 178 -20.47 1.60 -3.49
CA ASN A 178 -21.07 2.34 -4.59
C ASN A 178 -22.29 3.13 -4.07
N CYS A 179 -22.07 4.43 -3.83
CA CYS A 179 -23.11 5.37 -3.40
C CYS A 179 -23.90 5.97 -4.57
N GLY A 180 -23.60 5.57 -5.81
CA GLY A 180 -24.32 5.99 -7.01
C GLY A 180 -25.57 5.18 -7.29
N CYS A 181 -26.27 5.58 -8.35
CA CYS A 181 -27.49 4.89 -8.83
C CYS A 181 -27.23 3.92 -9.98
N ASN A 182 -26.00 3.88 -10.50
CA ASN A 182 -25.59 3.02 -11.62
C ASN A 182 -24.47 2.05 -11.19
N PRO A 183 -24.38 0.87 -11.81
CA PRO A 183 -23.21 0.02 -11.68
C PRO A 183 -21.93 0.78 -12.08
N SER A 184 -20.86 0.57 -11.36
CA SER A 184 -19.57 1.21 -11.62
C SER A 184 -18.48 0.15 -11.84
N PRO A 185 -17.58 0.30 -12.82
CA PRO A 185 -16.35 -0.47 -12.86
C PRO A 185 -15.61 -0.34 -11.53
N PHE A 186 -14.90 -1.41 -11.14
CA PHE A 186 -14.11 -1.39 -9.91
C PHE A 186 -12.77 -2.08 -10.10
N MET A 187 -11.72 -1.30 -10.12
CA MET A 187 -10.33 -1.74 -10.14
C MET A 187 -9.61 -1.13 -8.94
N THR A 188 -8.88 -1.91 -8.18
CA THR A 188 -8.04 -1.42 -7.08
C THR A 188 -6.71 -2.16 -7.06
N LEU A 189 -5.64 -1.40 -6.89
CA LEU A 189 -4.31 -1.91 -6.69
C LEU A 189 -3.66 -1.11 -5.57
N ASN A 190 -3.12 -1.82 -4.60
CA ASN A 190 -2.44 -1.25 -3.45
C ASN A 190 -0.93 -1.33 -3.70
N HIS A 191 -0.36 -0.27 -4.30
CA HIS A 191 1.03 -0.20 -4.75
C HIS A 191 1.97 -0.05 -3.55
N MET A 192 2.34 -1.19 -2.94
CA MET A 192 3.26 -1.19 -1.79
C MET A 192 4.70 -1.25 -2.27
N ASN A 193 5.52 -0.26 -1.86
CA ASN A 193 6.86 -0.04 -2.41
C ASN A 193 7.92 -0.21 -1.32
N PHE A 194 8.84 -1.11 -1.55
CA PHE A 194 9.94 -1.42 -0.64
C PHE A 194 11.28 -1.02 -1.27
N GLY A 195 12.14 -0.40 -0.45
CA GLY A 195 13.45 0.07 -0.87
C GLY A 195 14.57 -0.41 0.05
N TRP A 196 15.76 0.15 -0.17
CA TRP A 196 16.92 -0.07 0.70
C TRP A 196 16.62 0.42 2.14
N PRO A 197 17.03 -0.30 3.21
CA PRO A 197 17.94 -1.45 3.24
C PRO A 197 17.23 -2.82 3.21
N LEU A 198 15.90 -2.89 3.07
CA LEU A 198 15.20 -4.17 2.95
C LEU A 198 15.49 -4.82 1.59
N VAL A 199 15.48 -4.01 0.54
CA VAL A 199 15.66 -4.47 -0.84
C VAL A 199 17.05 -4.09 -1.34
N ASP A 200 17.89 -5.10 -1.55
CA ASP A 200 19.19 -5.07 -2.21
C ASP A 200 19.38 -6.40 -2.97
N GLU A 201 20.56 -6.65 -3.53
CA GLU A 201 20.90 -7.88 -4.27
C GLU A 201 20.87 -9.17 -3.44
N ASN A 202 20.83 -9.07 -2.10
CA ASN A 202 20.69 -10.22 -1.20
C ASN A 202 19.23 -10.51 -0.86
N CYS A 203 18.33 -9.64 -1.27
CA CYS A 203 16.90 -9.79 -1.03
C CYS A 203 16.31 -10.87 -1.94
N ARG A 204 15.38 -11.65 -1.40
CA ARG A 204 14.58 -12.60 -2.16
C ARG A 204 13.14 -12.61 -1.68
N LEU A 205 12.25 -13.02 -2.56
CA LEU A 205 10.84 -13.26 -2.24
C LEU A 205 10.61 -14.72 -1.87
N GLU A 206 9.78 -14.94 -0.87
CA GLU A 206 9.35 -16.26 -0.43
C GLU A 206 7.82 -16.30 -0.41
N ALA A 207 7.25 -17.30 -1.05
CA ALA A 207 5.81 -17.57 -1.07
C ALA A 207 5.57 -19.08 -1.22
N PRO A 208 4.40 -19.60 -0.81
CA PRO A 208 3.96 -20.93 -1.21
C PRO A 208 3.93 -21.09 -2.73
N GLU A 209 3.98 -22.33 -3.23
CA GLU A 209 3.85 -22.59 -4.67
C GLU A 209 2.52 -22.02 -5.21
N HIS A 210 2.59 -21.29 -6.28
CA HIS A 210 1.47 -20.59 -6.90
C HIS A 210 1.81 -20.25 -8.37
N LYS A 211 0.84 -19.70 -9.08
CA LYS A 211 1.03 -19.29 -10.47
C LYS A 211 1.67 -17.91 -10.56
N VAL A 212 2.76 -17.84 -11.33
CA VAL A 212 3.46 -16.59 -11.68
C VAL A 212 3.48 -16.44 -13.20
N ALA A 213 3.03 -15.30 -13.69
CA ALA A 213 3.00 -15.01 -15.11
C ALA A 213 3.69 -13.66 -15.42
N PRO A 214 4.51 -13.56 -16.46
CA PRO A 214 5.15 -12.30 -16.84
C PRO A 214 4.13 -11.39 -17.55
N ARG A 215 4.25 -10.06 -17.34
CA ARG A 215 3.41 -9.07 -18.02
C ARG A 215 3.71 -8.98 -19.53
N ASN A 216 4.96 -9.15 -19.92
CA ASN A 216 5.45 -8.97 -21.29
C ASN A 216 6.76 -9.75 -21.51
N ASP A 217 7.30 -9.67 -22.73
CA ASP A 217 8.54 -10.39 -23.12
C ASP A 217 9.72 -10.05 -22.23
N ARG A 218 9.87 -8.77 -21.81
CA ARG A 218 10.93 -8.35 -20.88
C ARG A 218 10.82 -9.04 -19.52
N ALA A 219 9.63 -9.19 -19.00
CA ALA A 219 9.41 -9.93 -17.76
C ALA A 219 9.60 -11.45 -17.97
N ALA A 220 9.24 -11.98 -19.16
CA ALA A 220 9.45 -13.39 -19.47
C ALA A 220 10.91 -13.81 -19.45
N GLU A 221 11.84 -12.92 -19.84
CA GLU A 221 13.30 -13.16 -19.78
C GLU A 221 13.80 -13.46 -18.35
N GLY A 222 13.13 -12.96 -17.33
CA GLY A 222 13.51 -13.11 -15.91
C GLY A 222 12.58 -14.00 -15.11
N LEU A 223 11.66 -14.73 -15.76
CA LEU A 223 10.62 -15.49 -15.05
C LEU A 223 11.16 -16.57 -14.11
N ASP A 224 12.27 -17.20 -14.47
CA ASP A 224 12.96 -18.20 -13.62
C ASP A 224 13.63 -17.59 -12.38
N LYS A 225 13.74 -16.26 -12.32
CA LYS A 225 14.38 -15.47 -11.25
C LYS A 225 13.48 -14.37 -10.73
N TRP A 226 12.16 -14.53 -10.89
CA TRP A 226 11.20 -13.52 -10.40
C TRP A 226 11.45 -13.15 -8.94
N ASN A 227 11.82 -14.12 -8.11
CA ASN A 227 11.97 -13.99 -6.67
C ASN A 227 13.39 -13.56 -6.20
N ILE A 228 14.29 -13.21 -7.12
CA ILE A 228 15.68 -12.82 -6.82
C ILE A 228 15.90 -11.40 -7.27
N MET A 229 16.46 -10.56 -6.39
CA MET A 229 16.86 -9.20 -6.72
C MET A 229 18.28 -9.18 -7.31
N GLU A 230 18.56 -8.20 -8.15
CA GLU A 230 19.84 -8.03 -8.83
C GLU A 230 20.55 -6.76 -8.35
N VAL A 231 21.84 -6.65 -8.54
CA VAL A 231 22.58 -5.39 -8.28
C VAL A 231 21.97 -4.23 -9.08
N PRO A 232 22.05 -2.97 -8.60
CA PRO A 232 21.57 -1.81 -9.34
C PRO A 232 22.21 -1.68 -10.73
N GLN A 233 21.40 -1.48 -11.76
CA GLN A 233 21.83 -1.42 -13.16
C GLN A 233 21.45 -0.10 -13.81
N TYR A 234 22.30 0.45 -14.67
CA TYR A 234 21.93 1.58 -15.53
C TYR A 234 20.99 1.12 -16.64
N GLY A 235 19.89 1.86 -16.85
CA GLY A 235 18.96 1.56 -17.93
C GLY A 235 18.17 0.27 -17.75
N PHE A 236 18.03 -0.22 -16.51
CA PHE A 236 17.19 -1.40 -16.23
C PHE A 236 15.75 -1.18 -16.69
N ALA A 237 15.28 -2.02 -17.58
CA ALA A 237 13.88 -2.05 -17.95
C ALA A 237 13.11 -2.89 -16.92
N GLU A 238 12.05 -2.32 -16.35
CA GLU A 238 11.24 -2.96 -15.32
C GLU A 238 10.72 -4.34 -15.74
N GLN A 239 10.59 -5.22 -14.78
CA GLN A 239 9.93 -6.51 -14.94
C GLN A 239 8.71 -6.54 -14.01
N VAL A 240 7.58 -6.96 -14.54
CA VAL A 240 6.33 -7.08 -13.79
C VAL A 240 5.79 -8.48 -13.89
N TYR A 241 5.45 -9.07 -12.73
CA TYR A 241 4.92 -10.42 -12.65
C TYR A 241 3.53 -10.39 -11.97
N PHE A 242 2.66 -11.26 -12.46
CA PHE A 242 1.31 -11.45 -11.95
C PHE A 242 1.24 -12.74 -11.14
N HIS A 243 1.04 -12.61 -9.84
CA HIS A 243 0.88 -13.72 -8.93
C HIS A 243 -0.61 -13.99 -8.70
N SER A 244 -1.04 -15.22 -8.93
CA SER A 244 -2.43 -15.66 -8.76
C SER A 244 -2.49 -17.08 -8.20
N GLU A 245 -3.69 -17.52 -7.82
CA GLU A 245 -3.96 -18.88 -7.36
C GLU A 245 -3.11 -19.28 -6.13
N GLN A 246 -2.75 -18.30 -5.29
CA GLN A 246 -2.03 -18.57 -4.04
C GLN A 246 -2.93 -19.30 -3.05
N PRO A 247 -2.44 -20.39 -2.41
CA PRO A 247 -3.15 -21.01 -1.31
C PRO A 247 -3.26 -20.03 -0.13
N CYS A 248 -4.44 -19.95 0.47
CA CYS A 248 -4.71 -19.10 1.62
C CYS A 248 -4.82 -19.92 2.91
N ASP A 249 -4.61 -19.25 4.04
CA ASP A 249 -4.83 -19.80 5.37
C ASP A 249 -6.33 -19.93 5.70
N GLU A 250 -6.64 -20.39 6.91
CA GLU A 250 -8.01 -20.54 7.41
C GLU A 250 -8.81 -19.24 7.50
N ASN A 251 -8.13 -18.09 7.50
CA ASN A 251 -8.72 -16.74 7.51
C ASN A 251 -8.84 -16.15 6.09
N GLY A 252 -8.51 -16.92 5.04
CA GLY A 252 -8.52 -16.49 3.66
C GLY A 252 -7.38 -15.55 3.30
N MET A 253 -6.30 -15.50 4.10
CA MET A 253 -5.14 -14.65 3.87
C MET A 253 -4.04 -15.42 3.15
N ALA A 254 -3.40 -14.77 2.17
CA ALA A 254 -2.19 -15.23 1.51
C ALA A 254 -1.28 -14.06 1.17
N GLY A 255 0.01 -14.33 0.93
CA GLY A 255 0.94 -13.24 0.63
C GLY A 255 2.34 -13.69 0.22
N ILE A 256 3.23 -12.70 0.19
CA ILE A 256 4.64 -12.84 -0.16
C ILE A 256 5.49 -12.23 0.96
N ALA A 257 6.56 -12.90 1.32
CA ALA A 257 7.57 -12.39 2.23
C ALA A 257 8.78 -11.87 1.43
N ILE A 258 9.25 -10.69 1.79
CA ILE A 258 10.48 -10.06 1.34
C ILE A 258 11.54 -10.36 2.42
N VAL A 259 12.58 -11.09 2.08
CA VAL A 259 13.58 -11.58 3.04
C VAL A 259 14.96 -11.07 2.65
N ASN A 260 15.60 -10.36 3.55
CA ASN A 260 17.00 -9.94 3.42
C ASN A 260 17.78 -10.42 4.66
N GLN A 261 18.36 -11.60 4.54
CA GLN A 261 19.07 -12.25 5.65
C GLN A 261 20.30 -11.45 6.13
N PRO A 262 21.17 -10.92 5.25
CA PRO A 262 22.30 -10.08 5.69
C PRO A 262 21.87 -8.76 6.36
N ALA A 263 20.76 -8.16 5.94
CA ALA A 263 20.22 -6.95 6.58
C ALA A 263 19.51 -7.26 7.91
N GLY A 264 19.20 -8.54 8.18
CA GLY A 264 18.45 -8.99 9.35
C GLY A 264 16.98 -8.54 9.29
N LEU A 265 16.38 -8.47 8.09
CA LEU A 265 15.06 -7.90 7.87
C LEU A 265 14.16 -8.85 7.08
N LYS A 266 12.91 -8.91 7.51
CA LYS A 266 11.85 -9.56 6.75
C LYS A 266 10.57 -8.73 6.82
N VAL A 267 9.87 -8.60 5.69
CA VAL A 267 8.53 -8.02 5.64
C VAL A 267 7.61 -8.99 4.90
N THR A 268 6.47 -9.32 5.51
CA THR A 268 5.46 -10.16 4.88
C THR A 268 4.24 -9.30 4.55
N VAL A 269 3.84 -9.29 3.29
CA VAL A 269 2.60 -8.64 2.82
C VAL A 269 1.55 -9.71 2.64
N LEU A 270 0.49 -9.65 3.44
CA LEU A 270 -0.68 -10.54 3.38
C LEU A 270 -1.88 -9.77 2.84
N ARG A 271 -2.75 -10.44 2.09
CA ARG A 271 -4.04 -9.90 1.64
C ARG A 271 -5.15 -10.95 1.76
N ARG A 272 -6.39 -10.48 1.87
CA ARG A 272 -7.55 -11.37 1.73
C ARG A 272 -7.75 -11.69 0.25
N VAL A 273 -7.63 -12.99 -0.08
CA VAL A 273 -7.60 -13.47 -1.48
C VAL A 273 -8.94 -13.30 -2.19
N ALA A 274 -10.05 -13.41 -1.47
CA ALA A 274 -11.38 -13.32 -2.06
C ALA A 274 -11.64 -12.00 -2.80
N GLU A 275 -11.20 -10.88 -2.21
CA GLU A 275 -11.39 -9.55 -2.78
C GLU A 275 -10.17 -9.07 -3.57
N LEU A 276 -8.97 -9.49 -3.17
CA LEU A 276 -7.70 -9.14 -3.80
C LEU A 276 -6.99 -10.41 -4.29
N PRO A 277 -7.47 -11.05 -5.38
CA PRO A 277 -6.96 -12.35 -5.82
C PRO A 277 -5.52 -12.31 -6.33
N TYR A 278 -5.02 -11.13 -6.68
CA TYR A 278 -3.70 -10.98 -7.29
C TYR A 278 -2.71 -10.27 -6.35
N ILE A 279 -1.43 -10.56 -6.54
CA ILE A 279 -0.32 -9.68 -6.19
C ILE A 279 0.39 -9.33 -7.50
N ILE A 280 0.63 -8.06 -7.72
CA ILE A 280 1.49 -7.60 -8.78
C ILE A 280 2.86 -7.37 -8.18
N GLU A 281 3.87 -8.03 -8.71
CA GLU A 281 5.26 -7.76 -8.39
C GLU A 281 5.81 -6.79 -9.43
N TRP A 282 6.29 -5.63 -8.96
CA TRP A 282 7.00 -4.66 -9.77
C TRP A 282 8.47 -4.65 -9.37
N LYS A 283 9.32 -5.20 -10.23
CA LYS A 283 10.76 -5.31 -10.04
C LYS A 283 11.46 -4.24 -10.87
N GLN A 284 12.01 -3.21 -10.20
CA GLN A 284 12.76 -2.14 -10.82
C GLN A 284 14.13 -2.01 -10.15
N MET A 285 15.15 -2.58 -10.78
CA MET A 285 16.53 -2.64 -10.28
C MET A 285 17.43 -1.55 -10.90
N GLY A 286 16.85 -0.41 -11.23
CA GLY A 286 17.55 0.71 -11.85
C GLY A 286 18.39 1.53 -10.86
N CYS A 287 19.57 1.99 -11.26
CA CYS A 287 20.35 2.92 -10.47
C CYS A 287 19.55 4.20 -10.16
N GLY A 288 19.41 4.54 -8.88
CA GLY A 288 18.64 5.70 -8.40
C GLY A 288 17.13 5.49 -8.30
N ASN A 289 16.60 4.40 -8.91
CA ASN A 289 15.19 4.01 -8.81
C ASN A 289 15.09 2.52 -8.46
N TYR A 290 15.78 2.11 -7.42
CA TYR A 290 15.86 0.72 -7.00
C TYR A 290 14.72 0.39 -6.03
N VAL A 291 13.72 -0.34 -6.53
CA VAL A 291 12.49 -0.58 -5.79
C VAL A 291 11.87 -1.93 -6.13
N LEU A 292 11.21 -2.52 -5.16
CA LEU A 292 10.35 -3.68 -5.28
C LEU A 292 8.92 -3.32 -4.88
N GLY A 293 7.97 -3.41 -5.81
CA GLY A 293 6.54 -3.34 -5.54
C GLY A 293 5.99 -4.74 -5.23
N ILE A 294 5.24 -4.87 -4.14
CA ILE A 294 4.41 -6.04 -3.83
C ILE A 294 2.99 -5.52 -3.62
N GLU A 295 2.14 -5.73 -4.60
CA GLU A 295 0.94 -4.93 -4.80
C GLU A 295 -0.33 -5.79 -4.77
N PRO A 296 -1.00 -5.94 -3.61
CA PRO A 296 -2.31 -6.58 -3.52
C PRO A 296 -3.35 -5.90 -4.41
N SER A 297 -4.02 -6.68 -5.27
CA SER A 297 -4.88 -6.12 -6.32
C SER A 297 -6.08 -7.02 -6.66
N ASN A 298 -7.14 -6.40 -7.18
CA ASN A 298 -8.25 -7.12 -7.81
C ASN A 298 -8.14 -7.13 -9.35
N CYS A 299 -7.11 -6.51 -9.91
CA CYS A 299 -6.93 -6.37 -11.36
C CYS A 299 -5.44 -6.45 -11.75
N TYR A 300 -5.19 -6.60 -13.04
CA TYR A 300 -3.86 -6.35 -13.62
C TYR A 300 -3.74 -4.89 -14.04
N PRO A 301 -2.55 -4.26 -13.91
CA PRO A 301 -2.32 -2.86 -14.28
C PRO A 301 -2.12 -2.72 -15.81
N VAL A 302 -3.13 -3.09 -16.58
CA VAL A 302 -3.13 -3.08 -18.06
C VAL A 302 -4.07 -2.04 -18.65
N GLY A 303 -4.75 -1.25 -17.81
CA GLY A 303 -5.81 -0.34 -18.19
C GLY A 303 -7.19 -1.01 -18.17
N LYS A 304 -8.23 -0.21 -17.96
CA LYS A 304 -9.60 -0.69 -17.79
C LYS A 304 -10.09 -1.46 -19.03
N ASP A 305 -9.94 -0.87 -20.23
CA ASP A 305 -10.47 -1.43 -21.46
C ASP A 305 -9.77 -2.76 -21.84
N ALA A 306 -8.46 -2.89 -21.55
CA ALA A 306 -7.75 -4.14 -21.75
C ALA A 306 -8.22 -5.22 -20.76
N PHE A 307 -8.40 -4.84 -19.48
CA PHE A 307 -8.86 -5.74 -18.44
C PHE A 307 -10.31 -6.21 -18.66
N GLU A 308 -11.16 -5.31 -19.19
CA GLU A 308 -12.53 -5.63 -19.61
C GLU A 308 -12.57 -6.63 -20.78
N LYS A 309 -11.72 -6.44 -21.79
CA LYS A 309 -11.58 -7.39 -22.93
C LYS A 309 -11.12 -8.77 -22.49
N MET A 310 -10.41 -8.89 -21.38
CA MET A 310 -10.06 -10.18 -20.77
C MET A 310 -11.25 -10.85 -20.06
N GLY A 311 -12.40 -10.16 -19.91
CA GLY A 311 -13.58 -10.66 -19.19
C GLY A 311 -13.41 -10.68 -17.67
N LEU A 312 -12.44 -9.94 -17.13
CA LEU A 312 -12.07 -9.96 -15.71
C LEU A 312 -12.53 -8.73 -14.92
N LEU A 313 -12.97 -7.67 -15.62
CA LEU A 313 -13.38 -6.43 -14.97
C LEU A 313 -14.58 -6.66 -14.06
N LYS A 314 -14.42 -6.34 -12.79
CA LYS A 314 -15.49 -6.37 -11.79
C LYS A 314 -16.31 -5.09 -11.84
N THR A 315 -17.58 -5.22 -11.53
CA THR A 315 -18.53 -4.11 -11.40
C THR A 315 -19.13 -4.13 -9.99
N ILE A 316 -19.17 -2.99 -9.35
CA ILE A 316 -19.83 -2.81 -8.05
C ILE A 316 -21.22 -2.22 -8.26
N GLN A 317 -22.24 -2.92 -7.77
CA GLN A 317 -23.65 -2.52 -7.95
C GLN A 317 -24.02 -1.36 -7.01
N PRO A 318 -25.08 -0.57 -7.33
CA PRO A 318 -25.57 0.45 -6.41
C PRO A 318 -25.87 -0.11 -5.01
N GLY A 319 -25.30 0.52 -3.98
CA GLY A 319 -25.39 0.08 -2.59
C GLY A 319 -24.57 -1.14 -2.22
N GLU A 320 -23.86 -1.75 -3.17
CA GLU A 320 -22.93 -2.85 -2.88
C GLU A 320 -21.69 -2.35 -2.15
N ILE A 321 -21.18 -3.20 -1.25
CA ILE A 321 -20.00 -2.94 -0.44
C ILE A 321 -18.99 -4.06 -0.65
N ILE A 322 -17.75 -3.67 -0.96
CA ILE A 322 -16.59 -4.58 -1.01
C ILE A 322 -15.69 -4.23 0.17
N ASN A 323 -15.26 -5.26 0.93
CA ASN A 323 -14.34 -5.08 2.05
C ASN A 323 -13.03 -5.77 1.75
N THR A 324 -11.92 -5.02 1.69
CA THR A 324 -10.59 -5.60 1.51
C THR A 324 -9.80 -5.56 2.81
N LYS A 325 -8.80 -6.44 2.91
CA LYS A 325 -7.86 -6.45 4.04
C LYS A 325 -6.46 -6.76 3.57
N ILE A 326 -5.51 -5.95 4.05
CA ILE A 326 -4.07 -6.13 3.86
C ILE A 326 -3.40 -6.05 5.23
N GLU A 327 -2.37 -6.85 5.45
CA GLU A 327 -1.50 -6.75 6.62
C GLU A 327 -0.04 -6.79 6.17
N ALA A 328 0.75 -5.81 6.59
CA ALA A 328 2.20 -5.81 6.44
C ALA A 328 2.85 -6.10 7.80
N ILE A 329 3.64 -7.18 7.89
CA ILE A 329 4.29 -7.66 9.11
C ILE A 329 5.78 -7.44 8.98
N PHE A 330 6.40 -6.78 9.96
CA PHE A 330 7.81 -6.41 9.99
C PHE A 330 8.56 -7.22 11.04
N GLU A 331 9.64 -7.88 10.65
CA GLU A 331 10.38 -8.81 11.49
C GLU A 331 11.89 -8.55 11.40
N THR A 332 12.56 -8.74 12.53
CA THR A 332 14.01 -8.91 12.58
C THR A 332 14.31 -10.42 12.59
N ILE A 333 15.19 -10.87 11.73
CA ILE A 333 15.53 -12.30 11.50
C ILE A 333 17.02 -12.55 11.70
#